data_03dfe397de9376f14e176717757133ec
#
_entry.id   03dfe397de9376f14e176717757133ec
#
_cell.length_a   1.000
_cell.length_b   1.000
_cell.length_c   1.000
_cell.angle_alpha   90.00
_cell.angle_beta   90.00
_cell.angle_gamma   90.00
#
_symmetry.space_group_name_H-M   'P 1'
#
loop_
_entity.id
_entity.type
_entity.pdbx_description
1 polymer ?
#
loop_
_entity_poly.entity_id
_entity_poly.type
_entity_poly.pdbx_seq_one_letter_code
_entity_poly.pdbx_strand_id
1 'polypeptide(L)'
;MKHNTICWLAAAIAMSAGPANAQSTYSAFHAADGIAQPHLMAARKLADQDNFWKTPILNTCYREDSGFGSQQIIKDPPATKMTDNLYFLGLGWVSAWAVDTSQGIVVIDALNNAAEVDKYIIGGLQQLGADPARIKAVIVSHGHGDHYGGAKHLQDKYGAHIYMSEADWQFAEKGANNPNNQAKGFGPVPRRDVAVKDGDTLALGDTTIRMFVTPGHTPGTLSLLIPTRYQGQPHTVVFHGGVTSSNGLTPALHEAYDRAITHLAEVAAQSGADGYMANHGNFDDIARKVIHLRTSPNEPNPFLVGAPATQRWLHIAKECNLNNRDVDAVLATKR
;
A
#
# COMPACT_ATOMS: atom_id res chain seq x y z
N MET A 1 -66.54 -16.30 -14.40
CA MET A 1 -65.16 -16.45 -14.82
C MET A 1 -64.66 -15.07 -15.09
N LYS A 2 -63.90 -14.50 -14.15
CA LYS A 2 -63.26 -13.15 -14.29
C LYS A 2 -61.81 -13.36 -14.40
N HIS A 3 -61.21 -13.00 -15.54
CA HIS A 3 -59.78 -13.02 -15.78
C HIS A 3 -59.12 -11.75 -15.18
N ASN A 4 -58.24 -11.92 -14.20
CA ASN A 4 -57.38 -10.84 -13.69
C ASN A 4 -56.11 -10.83 -14.51
N THR A 5 -55.93 -9.79 -15.30
CA THR A 5 -54.71 -9.48 -16.02
C THR A 5 -53.82 -8.70 -15.08
N ILE A 6 -52.68 -9.29 -14.65
CA ILE A 6 -51.64 -8.64 -13.86
C ILE A 6 -50.74 -7.90 -14.83
N CYS A 7 -50.79 -6.56 -14.76
CA CYS A 7 -49.88 -5.67 -15.49
C CYS A 7 -48.55 -5.58 -14.74
N TRP A 8 -47.45 -6.06 -15.35
CA TRP A 8 -46.11 -5.83 -14.84
C TRP A 8 -45.63 -4.43 -15.27
N LEU A 9 -45.54 -3.52 -14.32
CA LEU A 9 -44.84 -2.27 -14.53
C LEU A 9 -43.33 -2.57 -14.47
N ALA A 10 -42.67 -2.50 -15.61
CA ALA A 10 -41.21 -2.45 -15.68
C ALA A 10 -40.75 -1.07 -15.24
N ALA A 11 -40.18 -0.97 -14.02
CA ALA A 11 -39.50 0.22 -13.57
C ALA A 11 -38.14 0.32 -14.30
N ALA A 12 -38.05 1.22 -15.28
CA ALA A 12 -36.79 1.60 -15.88
C ALA A 12 -35.97 2.39 -14.84
N ILE A 13 -34.95 1.74 -14.28
CA ILE A 13 -33.95 2.41 -13.48
C ILE A 13 -33.08 3.24 -14.44
N ALA A 14 -33.32 4.55 -14.46
CA ALA A 14 -32.43 5.49 -15.13
C ALA A 14 -31.05 5.41 -14.43
N MET A 15 -30.06 4.82 -15.09
CA MET A 15 -28.67 4.96 -14.69
C MET A 15 -28.30 6.43 -14.86
N SER A 16 -28.28 7.18 -13.76
CA SER A 16 -27.72 8.51 -13.71
C SER A 16 -26.24 8.43 -14.04
N ALA A 17 -25.80 9.20 -15.03
CA ALA A 17 -24.43 9.35 -15.40
C ALA A 17 -23.56 9.62 -14.16
N GLY A 18 -22.55 8.78 -13.95
CA GLY A 18 -21.57 8.96 -12.88
C GLY A 18 -20.77 10.26 -13.05
N PRO A 19 -20.12 10.73 -12.01
CA PRO A 19 -19.84 12.14 -11.82
C PRO A 19 -18.82 12.70 -12.82
N ALA A 20 -19.27 13.70 -13.56
CA ALA A 20 -18.43 14.62 -14.32
C ALA A 20 -17.41 15.41 -13.44
N ASN A 21 -17.47 15.25 -12.12
CA ASN A 21 -16.67 16.03 -11.17
C ASN A 21 -15.20 15.54 -11.01
N ALA A 22 -14.90 14.27 -11.25
CA ALA A 22 -13.52 13.79 -11.15
C ALA A 22 -12.63 14.33 -12.31
N GLN A 23 -13.23 14.59 -13.48
CA GLN A 23 -12.52 15.22 -14.59
C GLN A 23 -12.33 16.73 -14.41
N SER A 24 -13.19 17.41 -13.64
CA SER A 24 -13.14 18.87 -13.49
C SER A 24 -12.10 19.33 -12.47
N THR A 25 -11.89 18.59 -11.38
CA THR A 25 -10.83 18.87 -10.40
C THR A 25 -9.44 18.56 -10.98
N TYR A 26 -9.34 17.53 -11.79
CA TYR A 26 -8.16 17.17 -12.56
C TYR A 26 -7.73 18.25 -13.54
N SER A 27 -8.67 18.84 -14.29
CA SER A 27 -8.38 19.90 -15.24
C SER A 27 -7.98 21.21 -14.57
N ALA A 28 -8.50 21.49 -13.36
CA ALA A 28 -8.22 22.76 -12.66
C ALA A 28 -6.80 22.80 -12.07
N PHE A 29 -6.28 21.69 -11.54
CA PHE A 29 -4.94 21.65 -10.93
C PHE A 29 -3.83 21.75 -11.98
N HIS A 30 -4.03 21.19 -13.17
CA HIS A 30 -3.00 21.09 -14.20
C HIS A 30 -3.21 21.98 -15.43
N ALA A 31 -4.44 22.40 -15.73
CA ALA A 31 -4.71 23.34 -16.81
C ALA A 31 -4.41 24.81 -16.42
N ALA A 32 -4.41 25.14 -15.14
CA ALA A 32 -4.17 26.50 -14.68
C ALA A 32 -2.75 27.01 -14.97
N ASP A 33 -1.78 26.11 -15.24
CA ASP A 33 -0.39 26.49 -15.31
C ASP A 33 0.28 26.30 -16.68
N GLY A 34 -0.39 25.72 -17.67
CA GLY A 34 0.17 25.56 -19.02
C GLY A 34 1.44 24.71 -19.08
N ILE A 35 1.75 23.94 -18.02
CA ILE A 35 2.96 23.14 -17.92
C ILE A 35 2.75 21.85 -18.69
N ALA A 36 3.58 21.62 -19.71
CA ALA A 36 3.70 20.31 -20.31
C ALA A 36 4.16 19.30 -19.24
N GLN A 37 3.41 18.24 -19.05
CA GLN A 37 3.69 17.22 -18.04
C GLN A 37 4.15 15.91 -18.72
N PRO A 38 5.39 15.89 -19.25
CA PRO A 38 5.87 14.74 -20.01
C PRO A 38 5.89 13.45 -19.17
N HIS A 39 6.22 13.55 -17.89
CA HIS A 39 6.24 12.43 -16.96
C HIS A 39 4.83 11.89 -16.66
N LEU A 40 3.83 12.75 -16.51
CA LEU A 40 2.45 12.33 -16.36
C LEU A 40 1.94 11.58 -17.60
N MET A 41 2.28 12.06 -18.79
CA MET A 41 1.93 11.39 -20.05
C MET A 41 2.65 10.05 -20.20
N ALA A 42 3.91 9.95 -19.78
CA ALA A 42 4.66 8.70 -19.77
C ALA A 42 4.04 7.68 -18.81
N ALA A 43 3.70 8.09 -17.59
CA ALA A 43 3.03 7.25 -16.61
C ALA A 43 1.68 6.72 -17.12
N ARG A 44 0.86 7.58 -17.75
CA ARG A 44 -0.42 7.18 -18.37
C ARG A 44 -0.23 6.15 -19.47
N LYS A 45 0.69 6.39 -20.39
CA LYS A 45 1.00 5.47 -21.46
C LYS A 45 1.42 4.08 -20.94
N LEU A 46 2.13 4.03 -19.83
CA LEU A 46 2.47 2.78 -19.15
C LEU A 46 1.22 2.13 -18.53
N ALA A 47 0.38 2.90 -17.83
CA ALA A 47 -0.82 2.38 -17.19
C ALA A 47 -1.89 1.91 -18.18
N ASP A 48 -1.92 2.44 -19.40
CA ASP A 48 -2.86 2.03 -20.46
C ASP A 48 -2.55 0.63 -21.03
N GLN A 49 -1.36 0.08 -20.76
CA GLN A 49 -0.96 -1.24 -21.26
C GLN A 49 -1.67 -2.40 -20.56
N ASP A 50 -2.27 -2.16 -19.40
CA ASP A 50 -3.08 -3.14 -18.68
C ASP A 50 -4.16 -2.46 -17.82
N ASN A 51 -5.07 -3.25 -17.25
CA ASN A 51 -6.16 -2.71 -16.44
C ASN A 51 -5.82 -2.58 -14.95
N PHE A 52 -4.66 -3.08 -14.49
CA PHE A 52 -4.31 -3.11 -13.07
C PHE A 52 -3.99 -1.72 -12.54
N TRP A 53 -3.37 -0.85 -13.33
CA TRP A 53 -2.77 0.40 -12.88
C TRP A 53 -3.58 1.65 -13.22
N LYS A 54 -4.69 1.53 -13.94
CA LYS A 54 -5.54 2.67 -14.33
C LYS A 54 -6.12 3.44 -13.13
N THR A 55 -6.51 2.75 -12.07
CA THR A 55 -7.00 3.39 -10.84
C THR A 55 -5.86 3.85 -9.94
N PRO A 56 -4.87 3.00 -9.62
CA PRO A 56 -3.73 3.40 -8.78
C PRO A 56 -2.95 4.61 -9.30
N ILE A 57 -2.78 4.80 -10.60
CA ILE A 57 -2.08 5.96 -11.17
C ILE A 57 -2.75 7.29 -10.78
N LEU A 58 -4.07 7.32 -10.64
CA LEU A 58 -4.79 8.54 -10.27
C LEU A 58 -4.38 9.02 -8.88
N ASN A 59 -4.15 8.11 -7.95
CA ASN A 59 -3.73 8.45 -6.59
C ASN A 59 -2.23 8.76 -6.48
N THR A 60 -1.42 8.17 -7.34
CA THR A 60 0.04 8.26 -7.25
C THR A 60 0.57 9.50 -7.97
N CYS A 61 0.08 9.80 -9.16
CA CYS A 61 0.57 10.91 -9.98
C CYS A 61 -0.13 12.25 -9.70
N TYR A 62 -1.38 12.22 -9.23
CA TYR A 62 -2.20 13.44 -9.23
C TYR A 62 -2.25 14.15 -7.90
N ARG A 63 -1.63 13.64 -6.83
CA ARG A 63 -1.59 14.28 -5.51
C ARG A 63 -2.86 15.10 -5.22
N GLU A 64 -4.02 14.53 -5.49
CA GLU A 64 -5.22 15.21 -5.09
C GLU A 64 -5.17 15.43 -3.58
N ASP A 65 -5.32 16.68 -3.14
CA ASP A 65 -5.67 17.06 -1.76
C ASP A 65 -7.05 16.49 -1.36
N SER A 66 -7.70 15.78 -2.27
CA SER A 66 -8.82 14.94 -1.98
C SER A 66 -8.32 13.89 -0.98
N GLY A 67 -8.29 14.31 0.27
CA GLY A 67 -7.95 13.41 1.37
C GLY A 67 -8.53 12.04 1.09
N PHE A 68 -7.95 11.00 1.60
CA PHE A 68 -8.30 9.58 1.50
C PHE A 68 -9.82 9.24 1.50
N GLY A 69 -10.70 10.24 1.39
CA GLY A 69 -12.14 10.17 1.50
C GLY A 69 -12.97 10.30 0.22
N SER A 70 -12.42 10.69 -0.92
CA SER A 70 -13.23 10.93 -2.14
C SER A 70 -13.48 9.67 -2.98
N GLN A 71 -12.71 8.61 -2.80
CA GLN A 71 -13.01 7.32 -3.40
C GLN A 71 -13.90 6.52 -2.45
N GLN A 72 -14.89 5.81 -2.99
CA GLN A 72 -15.68 4.84 -2.22
C GLN A 72 -14.79 3.68 -1.77
N ILE A 73 -13.91 3.94 -0.82
CA ILE A 73 -13.06 2.92 -0.21
C ILE A 73 -13.97 2.06 0.65
N ILE A 74 -13.96 0.76 0.42
CA ILE A 74 -14.55 -0.21 1.33
C ILE A 74 -13.74 -0.10 2.63
N LYS A 75 -14.36 0.46 3.69
CA LYS A 75 -13.65 0.81 4.92
C LYS A 75 -13.02 -0.40 5.61
N ASP A 76 -13.77 -1.49 5.64
CA ASP A 76 -13.43 -2.71 6.35
C ASP A 76 -13.44 -3.91 5.38
N PRO A 77 -12.47 -4.05 4.47
CA PRO A 77 -12.37 -5.25 3.66
C PRO A 77 -12.05 -6.44 4.57
N PRO A 78 -12.66 -7.62 4.31
CA PRO A 78 -12.47 -8.76 5.19
C PRO A 78 -11.06 -9.30 5.14
N ALA A 79 -10.56 -9.82 6.27
CA ALA A 79 -9.31 -10.57 6.31
C ALA A 79 -9.32 -11.67 5.23
N THR A 80 -8.25 -11.77 4.44
CA THR A 80 -8.25 -12.63 3.25
C THR A 80 -6.89 -13.22 3.00
N LYS A 81 -6.84 -14.52 2.69
CA LYS A 81 -5.63 -15.15 2.15
C LYS A 81 -5.43 -14.65 0.72
N MET A 82 -4.33 -13.96 0.50
CA MET A 82 -3.92 -13.56 -0.85
C MET A 82 -3.26 -14.69 -1.60
N THR A 83 -2.42 -15.42 -0.89
CA THR A 83 -1.68 -16.59 -1.38
C THR A 83 -1.70 -17.67 -0.30
N ASP A 84 -0.98 -18.78 -0.48
CA ASP A 84 -1.00 -19.88 0.48
C ASP A 84 -0.51 -19.46 1.88
N ASN A 85 0.40 -18.46 1.95
CA ASN A 85 1.03 -18.01 3.19
C ASN A 85 1.10 -16.49 3.38
N LEU A 86 0.45 -15.70 2.53
CA LEU A 86 0.39 -14.24 2.64
C LEU A 86 -1.06 -13.78 2.80
N TYR A 87 -1.33 -13.00 3.86
CA TYR A 87 -2.67 -12.62 4.29
C TYR A 87 -2.81 -11.11 4.34
N PHE A 88 -3.96 -10.60 3.90
CA PHE A 88 -4.40 -9.22 4.13
C PHE A 88 -5.17 -9.13 5.45
N LEU A 89 -4.81 -8.16 6.29
CA LEU A 89 -5.34 -7.97 7.64
C LEU A 89 -5.66 -6.50 7.97
N GLY A 90 -5.74 -5.63 6.96
CA GLY A 90 -5.82 -4.19 7.19
C GLY A 90 -7.20 -3.59 7.00
N LEU A 91 -7.19 -2.27 6.93
CA LEU A 91 -8.30 -1.41 6.55
C LEU A 91 -8.25 -1.14 5.04
N GLY A 92 -9.33 -0.58 4.47
CA GLY A 92 -9.35 -0.23 3.06
C GLY A 92 -8.44 0.93 2.67
N TRP A 93 -8.03 1.77 3.64
CA TRP A 93 -7.15 2.91 3.40
C TRP A 93 -5.71 2.67 3.85
N VAL A 94 -5.49 1.96 4.96
CA VAL A 94 -4.18 1.53 5.44
C VAL A 94 -4.16 0.02 5.61
N SER A 95 -3.13 -0.61 5.06
CA SER A 95 -3.02 -2.06 4.99
C SER A 95 -2.10 -2.60 6.08
N ALA A 96 -2.44 -3.78 6.60
CA ALA A 96 -1.53 -4.64 7.32
C ALA A 96 -1.53 -6.02 6.66
N TRP A 97 -0.40 -6.71 6.73
CA TRP A 97 -0.21 -8.00 6.09
C TRP A 97 0.42 -8.99 7.05
N ALA A 98 0.26 -10.25 6.80
CA ALA A 98 0.99 -11.28 7.53
C ALA A 98 1.56 -12.31 6.58
N VAL A 99 2.80 -12.72 6.84
CA VAL A 99 3.45 -13.86 6.20
C VAL A 99 3.52 -14.99 7.22
N ASP A 100 2.76 -16.06 6.97
CA ASP A 100 2.75 -17.26 7.81
C ASP A 100 3.86 -18.20 7.34
N THR A 101 4.80 -18.49 8.23
CA THR A 101 5.97 -19.34 7.95
C THR A 101 5.93 -20.59 8.82
N SER A 102 6.80 -21.56 8.52
CA SER A 102 6.89 -22.79 9.32
C SER A 102 7.26 -22.55 10.80
N GLN A 103 7.92 -21.42 11.15
CA GLN A 103 8.37 -21.11 12.51
C GLN A 103 7.66 -19.92 13.17
N GLY A 104 6.72 -19.28 12.51
CA GLY A 104 6.00 -18.15 13.06
C GLY A 104 5.38 -17.24 12.02
N ILE A 105 4.85 -16.12 12.46
CA ILE A 105 4.21 -15.13 11.62
C ILE A 105 5.02 -13.83 11.66
N VAL A 106 5.28 -13.27 10.48
CA VAL A 106 5.79 -11.91 10.31
C VAL A 106 4.63 -11.02 9.94
N VAL A 107 4.36 -9.99 10.74
CA VAL A 107 3.39 -8.93 10.42
C VAL A 107 4.11 -7.80 9.68
N ILE A 108 3.48 -7.22 8.66
CA ILE A 108 3.98 -6.06 7.93
C ILE A 108 2.99 -4.94 8.15
N ASP A 109 3.45 -3.85 8.76
CA ASP A 109 2.68 -2.74 9.31
C ASP A 109 1.69 -3.13 10.42
N ALA A 110 1.39 -2.19 11.31
CA ALA A 110 0.62 -2.46 12.52
C ALA A 110 -0.54 -1.48 12.73
N LEU A 111 -0.99 -0.81 11.66
CA LEU A 111 -2.15 0.09 11.70
C LEU A 111 -2.00 1.25 12.71
N ASN A 112 -3.11 1.89 13.05
CA ASN A 112 -3.10 3.13 13.82
C ASN A 112 -2.86 2.93 15.34
N ASN A 113 -3.34 1.83 15.91
CA ASN A 113 -3.34 1.64 17.36
C ASN A 113 -3.66 0.19 17.77
N ALA A 114 -3.59 -0.06 19.09
CA ALA A 114 -3.85 -1.37 19.68
C ALA A 114 -5.25 -1.93 19.40
N ALA A 115 -6.28 -1.07 19.39
CA ALA A 115 -7.65 -1.53 19.15
C ALA A 115 -7.82 -2.04 17.70
N GLU A 116 -7.18 -1.39 16.75
CA GLU A 116 -7.18 -1.86 15.36
C GLU A 116 -6.35 -3.13 15.18
N VAL A 117 -5.23 -3.26 15.88
CA VAL A 117 -4.46 -4.52 15.90
C VAL A 117 -5.31 -5.67 16.43
N ASP A 118 -6.00 -5.49 17.57
CA ASP A 118 -6.85 -6.54 18.13
C ASP A 118 -7.99 -6.93 17.16
N LYS A 119 -8.62 -5.94 16.51
CA LYS A 119 -9.74 -6.18 15.59
C LYS A 119 -9.29 -6.80 14.27
N TYR A 120 -8.31 -6.18 13.59
CA TYR A 120 -8.00 -6.50 12.20
C TYR A 120 -6.83 -7.49 12.07
N ILE A 121 -5.76 -7.32 12.86
CA ILE A 121 -4.61 -8.22 12.74
C ILE A 121 -4.86 -9.51 13.53
N ILE A 122 -5.12 -9.42 14.82
CA ILE A 122 -5.33 -10.60 15.66
C ILE A 122 -6.63 -11.30 15.29
N GLY A 123 -7.74 -10.55 15.23
CA GLY A 123 -9.02 -11.10 14.83
C GLY A 123 -9.03 -11.62 13.40
N GLY A 124 -8.32 -10.96 12.48
CA GLY A 124 -8.19 -11.41 11.10
C GLY A 124 -7.40 -12.71 10.97
N LEU A 125 -6.27 -12.85 11.68
CA LEU A 125 -5.52 -14.12 11.75
C LEU A 125 -6.39 -15.26 12.26
N GLN A 126 -7.14 -15.04 13.36
CA GLN A 126 -8.06 -16.04 13.92
C GLN A 126 -9.15 -16.44 12.91
N GLN A 127 -9.75 -15.48 12.20
CA GLN A 127 -10.75 -15.74 11.15
C GLN A 127 -10.18 -16.60 10.02
N LEU A 128 -8.88 -16.44 9.71
CA LEU A 128 -8.19 -17.20 8.67
C LEU A 128 -7.62 -18.55 9.17
N GLY A 129 -7.84 -18.88 10.46
CA GLY A 129 -7.37 -20.12 11.07
C GLY A 129 -5.89 -20.10 11.44
N ALA A 130 -5.24 -18.91 11.50
CA ALA A 130 -3.88 -18.76 11.96
C ALA A 130 -3.85 -18.37 13.45
N ASP A 131 -2.90 -18.91 14.21
CA ASP A 131 -2.75 -18.60 15.63
C ASP A 131 -1.91 -17.31 15.83
N PRO A 132 -2.49 -16.23 16.38
CA PRO A 132 -1.76 -15.00 16.66
C PRO A 132 -0.59 -15.17 17.64
N ALA A 133 -0.60 -16.18 18.50
CA ALA A 133 0.53 -16.47 19.41
C ALA A 133 1.82 -16.83 18.63
N ARG A 134 1.70 -17.14 17.36
CA ARG A 134 2.85 -17.39 16.47
C ARG A 134 3.48 -16.12 15.91
N ILE A 135 2.98 -14.93 16.21
CA ILE A 135 3.60 -13.66 15.78
C ILE A 135 4.99 -13.55 16.42
N LYS A 136 6.04 -13.40 15.59
CA LYS A 136 7.45 -13.32 16.01
C LYS A 136 8.12 -12.00 15.62
N ALA A 137 7.64 -11.37 14.57
CA ALA A 137 8.23 -10.13 14.06
C ALA A 137 7.16 -9.20 13.49
N VAL A 138 7.44 -7.91 13.54
CA VAL A 138 6.70 -6.85 12.86
C VAL A 138 7.70 -6.05 12.04
N ILE A 139 7.52 -5.98 10.73
CA ILE A 139 8.26 -5.06 9.86
C ILE A 139 7.38 -3.82 9.69
N VAL A 140 7.85 -2.68 10.18
CA VAL A 140 7.19 -1.39 9.98
C VAL A 140 7.76 -0.74 8.73
N SER A 141 6.91 -0.49 7.74
CA SER A 141 7.33 0.02 6.43
C SER A 141 7.93 1.41 6.54
N HIS A 142 7.39 2.26 7.41
CA HIS A 142 7.94 3.59 7.65
C HIS A 142 7.42 4.25 8.94
N GLY A 143 8.04 5.37 9.34
CA GLY A 143 7.85 6.01 10.63
C GLY A 143 6.60 6.89 10.78
N HIS A 144 5.53 6.70 9.99
CA HIS A 144 4.23 7.33 10.22
C HIS A 144 3.38 6.51 11.20
N GLY A 145 2.52 7.19 11.96
CA GLY A 145 1.75 6.59 13.04
C GLY A 145 0.73 5.54 12.61
N ASP A 146 0.24 5.63 11.39
CA ASP A 146 -0.70 4.67 10.79
C ASP A 146 -0.03 3.35 10.35
N HIS A 147 1.29 3.24 10.47
CA HIS A 147 2.05 2.02 10.20
C HIS A 147 2.69 1.42 11.46
N TYR A 148 3.14 2.27 12.39
CA TYR A 148 3.72 1.77 13.65
C TYR A 148 2.77 1.76 14.84
N GLY A 149 1.61 2.42 14.75
CA GLY A 149 0.79 2.74 15.94
C GLY A 149 0.34 1.55 16.77
N GLY A 150 0.18 0.40 16.19
CA GLY A 150 -0.11 -0.84 16.92
C GLY A 150 1.11 -1.72 17.20
N ALA A 151 2.30 -1.38 16.70
CA ALA A 151 3.47 -2.24 16.81
C ALA A 151 3.90 -2.48 18.27
N LYS A 152 3.79 -1.45 19.13
CA LYS A 152 4.06 -1.62 20.56
C LYS A 152 3.13 -2.65 21.22
N HIS A 153 1.87 -2.70 20.82
CA HIS A 153 0.92 -3.69 21.35
C HIS A 153 1.33 -5.12 20.98
N LEU A 154 1.77 -5.35 19.73
CA LEU A 154 2.29 -6.66 19.30
C LEU A 154 3.61 -7.01 20.00
N GLN A 155 4.49 -6.04 20.19
CA GLN A 155 5.74 -6.22 20.94
C GLN A 155 5.49 -6.62 22.39
N ASP A 156 4.59 -5.94 23.09
CA ASP A 156 4.30 -6.20 24.50
C ASP A 156 3.51 -7.51 24.70
N LYS A 157 2.58 -7.82 23.78
CA LYS A 157 1.67 -8.98 23.92
C LYS A 157 2.32 -10.30 23.53
N TYR A 158 3.12 -10.28 22.47
CA TYR A 158 3.69 -11.49 21.87
C TYR A 158 5.23 -11.57 21.92
N GLY A 159 5.89 -10.52 22.43
CA GLY A 159 7.35 -10.43 22.39
C GLY A 159 7.89 -10.31 20.96
N ALA A 160 7.07 -9.79 20.04
CA ALA A 160 7.47 -9.64 18.64
C ALA A 160 8.63 -8.66 18.49
N HIS A 161 9.64 -9.03 17.67
CA HIS A 161 10.72 -8.14 17.30
C HIS A 161 10.26 -7.10 16.28
N ILE A 162 10.62 -5.83 16.50
CA ILE A 162 10.22 -4.72 15.61
C ILE A 162 11.37 -4.34 14.70
N TYR A 163 11.14 -4.44 13.39
CA TYR A 163 12.06 -4.09 12.33
C TYR A 163 11.63 -2.76 11.70
N MET A 164 12.51 -1.77 11.70
CA MET A 164 12.33 -0.47 11.05
C MET A 164 13.72 0.04 10.67
N SER A 165 13.86 0.83 9.62
CA SER A 165 15.15 1.44 9.29
C SER A 165 15.61 2.41 10.39
N GLU A 166 16.92 2.63 10.50
CA GLU A 166 17.48 3.58 11.48
C GLU A 166 16.90 4.99 11.29
N ALA A 167 16.80 5.45 10.04
CA ALA A 167 16.28 6.78 9.74
C ALA A 167 14.81 6.94 10.15
N ASP A 168 14.01 5.89 10.02
CA ASP A 168 12.59 5.93 10.38
C ASP A 168 12.34 5.66 11.87
N TRP A 169 13.22 4.97 12.58
CA TRP A 169 13.22 5.01 14.03
C TRP A 169 13.36 6.43 14.56
N GLN A 170 14.35 7.19 14.05
CA GLN A 170 14.55 8.59 14.44
C GLN A 170 13.38 9.48 14.02
N PHE A 171 12.81 9.24 12.84
CA PHE A 171 11.67 9.99 12.32
C PHE A 171 10.42 9.77 13.19
N ALA A 172 10.10 8.52 13.54
CA ALA A 172 8.98 8.15 14.39
C ALA A 172 9.13 8.73 15.82
N GLU A 173 10.31 8.58 16.43
CA GLU A 173 10.61 9.10 17.78
C GLU A 173 10.50 10.63 17.83
N LYS A 174 11.00 11.33 16.80
CA LYS A 174 10.84 12.79 16.68
C LYS A 174 9.37 13.19 16.52
N GLY A 175 8.59 12.39 15.78
CA GLY A 175 7.16 12.62 15.58
C GLY A 175 6.28 12.24 16.77
N ALA A 176 6.77 11.41 17.70
CA ALA A 176 5.99 10.86 18.81
C ALA A 176 5.36 11.94 19.72
N ASN A 177 6.06 13.06 19.90
CA ASN A 177 5.61 14.18 20.72
C ASN A 177 4.81 15.25 19.94
N ASN A 178 4.52 15.01 18.67
CA ASN A 178 3.73 15.94 17.88
C ASN A 178 2.25 15.83 18.27
N PRO A 179 1.61 16.91 18.76
CA PRO A 179 0.20 16.90 19.15
C PRO A 179 -0.74 16.45 18.03
N ASN A 180 -0.40 16.72 16.77
CA ASN A 180 -1.20 16.31 15.63
C ASN A 180 -1.24 14.78 15.46
N ASN A 181 -0.18 14.06 15.83
CA ASN A 181 -0.16 12.60 15.78
C ASN A 181 -1.04 12.01 16.90
N GLN A 182 -1.01 12.60 18.09
CA GLN A 182 -1.89 12.22 19.19
C GLN A 182 -3.36 12.48 18.85
N ALA A 183 -3.69 13.60 18.22
CA ALA A 183 -5.05 13.94 17.78
C ALA A 183 -5.60 12.96 16.72
N LYS A 184 -4.74 12.30 15.94
CA LYS A 184 -5.13 11.27 14.96
C LYS A 184 -5.39 9.90 15.60
N GLY A 185 -5.18 9.74 16.90
CA GLY A 185 -5.40 8.48 17.62
C GLY A 185 -4.33 7.41 17.34
N PHE A 186 -3.14 7.81 16.89
CA PHE A 186 -2.03 6.90 16.72
C PHE A 186 -1.49 6.41 18.07
N GLY A 187 -1.14 5.13 18.14
CA GLY A 187 -0.50 4.55 19.31
C GLY A 187 0.96 5.00 19.45
N PRO A 188 1.57 4.64 20.59
CA PRO A 188 2.95 5.04 20.89
C PRO A 188 3.95 4.33 19.98
N VAL A 189 5.09 4.98 19.75
CA VAL A 189 6.25 4.36 19.07
C VAL A 189 6.67 3.14 19.91
N PRO A 190 6.90 1.98 19.29
CA PRO A 190 7.39 0.78 19.97
C PRO A 190 8.81 1.01 20.53
N ARG A 191 9.24 0.14 21.46
CA ARG A 191 10.64 0.14 21.89
C ARG A 191 11.52 -0.20 20.69
N ARG A 192 12.57 0.59 20.48
CA ARG A 192 13.57 0.36 19.44
C ARG A 192 14.17 -1.04 19.59
N ASP A 193 14.21 -1.81 18.50
CA ASP A 193 14.70 -3.17 18.49
C ASP A 193 15.68 -3.38 17.33
N VAL A 194 15.23 -3.71 16.13
CA VAL A 194 16.11 -3.98 14.98
C VAL A 194 16.15 -2.79 14.03
N ALA A 195 17.35 -2.23 13.82
CA ALA A 195 17.59 -1.20 12.81
C ALA A 195 17.98 -1.84 11.48
N VAL A 196 17.05 -1.81 10.53
CA VAL A 196 17.21 -2.42 9.20
C VAL A 196 18.10 -1.55 8.31
N LYS A 197 19.03 -2.19 7.61
CA LYS A 197 19.86 -1.61 6.56
C LYS A 197 19.38 -2.09 5.18
N ASP A 198 19.77 -1.35 4.15
CA ASP A 198 19.46 -1.74 2.78
C ASP A 198 20.03 -3.12 2.44
N GLY A 199 19.18 -3.99 1.88
CA GLY A 199 19.53 -5.36 1.53
C GLY A 199 19.48 -6.39 2.67
N ASP A 200 19.18 -5.97 3.91
CA ASP A 200 19.01 -6.89 5.04
C ASP A 200 17.88 -7.90 4.78
N THR A 201 17.97 -9.02 5.47
CA THR A 201 16.99 -10.10 5.36
C THR A 201 16.42 -10.48 6.72
N LEU A 202 15.14 -10.87 6.74
CA LEU A 202 14.51 -11.55 7.86
C LEU A 202 14.20 -12.98 7.44
N ALA A 203 14.95 -13.94 8.02
CA ALA A 203 14.70 -15.36 7.84
C ALA A 203 13.89 -15.88 9.01
N LEU A 204 12.74 -16.50 8.72
CA LEU A 204 11.90 -17.16 9.71
C LEU A 204 11.33 -18.44 9.09
N GLY A 205 11.73 -19.59 9.62
CA GLY A 205 11.34 -20.88 9.09
C GLY A 205 11.75 -21.08 7.62
N ASP A 206 10.77 -21.36 6.78
CA ASP A 206 10.94 -21.61 5.35
C ASP A 206 10.89 -20.35 4.47
N THR A 207 10.85 -19.17 5.08
CA THR A 207 10.67 -17.90 4.36
C THR A 207 11.80 -16.92 4.71
N THR A 208 12.34 -16.25 3.68
CA THR A 208 13.33 -15.18 3.83
C THR A 208 12.82 -13.94 3.13
N ILE A 209 12.40 -12.92 3.89
CA ILE A 209 11.96 -11.62 3.39
C ILE A 209 13.20 -10.75 3.20
N ARG A 210 13.36 -10.13 2.01
CA ARG A 210 14.43 -9.16 1.74
C ARG A 210 13.88 -7.75 1.93
N MET A 211 14.62 -6.91 2.63
CA MET A 211 14.23 -5.54 2.99
C MET A 211 15.16 -4.53 2.30
N PHE A 212 14.58 -3.52 1.67
CA PHE A 212 15.30 -2.47 0.95
C PHE A 212 14.91 -1.12 1.50
N VAL A 213 15.91 -0.27 1.77
CA VAL A 213 15.66 1.12 2.19
C VAL A 213 15.36 1.94 0.95
N THR A 214 14.11 2.39 0.83
CA THR A 214 13.57 3.12 -0.31
C THR A 214 13.08 4.51 0.11
N PRO A 215 14.01 5.45 0.41
CA PRO A 215 13.65 6.77 0.93
C PRO A 215 12.88 7.60 -0.09
N GLY A 216 12.06 8.55 0.43
CA GLY A 216 11.29 9.49 -0.39
C GLY A 216 9.94 9.79 0.23
N HIS A 217 9.16 8.79 0.62
CA HIS A 217 7.95 8.99 1.42
C HIS A 217 8.31 9.42 2.86
N THR A 218 9.24 8.71 3.45
CA THR A 218 9.99 9.09 4.67
C THR A 218 11.49 8.89 4.42
N PRO A 219 12.38 9.39 5.30
CA PRO A 219 13.82 9.21 5.13
C PRO A 219 14.29 7.75 5.11
N GLY A 220 13.55 6.85 5.72
CA GLY A 220 13.94 5.45 5.90
C GLY A 220 12.90 4.42 5.46
N THR A 221 11.94 4.79 4.62
CA THR A 221 10.93 3.86 4.09
C THR A 221 11.54 2.52 3.69
N LEU A 222 10.88 1.43 4.05
CA LEU A 222 11.24 0.06 3.65
C LEU A 222 10.29 -0.46 2.58
N SER A 223 10.84 -1.03 1.52
CA SER A 223 10.13 -1.90 0.58
C SER A 223 10.66 -3.31 0.67
N LEU A 224 9.83 -4.31 0.37
CA LEU A 224 10.17 -5.71 0.62
C LEU A 224 10.01 -6.55 -0.64
N LEU A 225 10.83 -7.61 -0.75
CA LEU A 225 10.56 -8.74 -1.63
C LEU A 225 10.19 -9.94 -0.76
N ILE A 226 8.97 -10.43 -0.96
CA ILE A 226 8.34 -11.46 -0.14
C ILE A 226 8.13 -12.71 -0.98
N PRO A 227 8.89 -13.78 -0.73
CA PRO A 227 8.61 -15.06 -1.36
C PRO A 227 7.31 -15.64 -0.82
N THR A 228 6.47 -16.13 -1.70
CA THR A 228 5.20 -16.74 -1.37
C THR A 228 4.90 -17.93 -2.27
N ARG A 229 3.80 -18.64 -1.99
CA ARG A 229 3.28 -19.70 -2.86
C ARG A 229 1.81 -19.45 -3.15
N TYR A 230 1.40 -19.75 -4.35
CA TYR A 230 -0.01 -19.74 -4.70
C TYR A 230 -0.34 -21.01 -5.48
N GLN A 231 -1.27 -21.81 -4.95
CA GLN A 231 -1.57 -23.15 -5.47
C GLN A 231 -0.32 -24.02 -5.63
N GLY A 232 0.58 -23.91 -4.65
CA GLY A 232 1.84 -24.64 -4.59
C GLY A 232 2.95 -24.10 -5.49
N GLN A 233 2.68 -23.15 -6.39
CA GLN A 233 3.70 -22.55 -7.26
C GLN A 233 4.40 -21.38 -6.54
N PRO A 234 5.73 -21.23 -6.74
CA PRO A 234 6.48 -20.15 -6.13
C PRO A 234 6.20 -18.81 -6.84
N HIS A 235 6.06 -17.75 -6.05
CA HIS A 235 5.91 -16.36 -6.50
C HIS A 235 6.75 -15.44 -5.62
N THR A 236 7.02 -14.24 -6.12
CA THR A 236 7.65 -13.17 -5.33
C THR A 236 6.80 -11.90 -5.43
N VAL A 237 6.37 -11.40 -4.29
CA VAL A 237 5.55 -10.17 -4.21
C VAL A 237 6.42 -9.00 -3.79
N VAL A 238 6.34 -7.89 -4.55
CA VAL A 238 6.87 -6.60 -4.13
C VAL A 238 5.87 -5.96 -3.17
N PHE A 239 6.30 -5.66 -1.96
CA PHE A 239 5.63 -4.72 -1.07
C PHE A 239 6.30 -3.35 -1.18
N HIS A 240 5.56 -2.34 -1.61
CA HIS A 240 6.04 -0.97 -1.77
C HIS A 240 5.61 -0.14 -0.56
N GLY A 241 6.54 0.12 0.34
CA GLY A 241 6.26 0.69 1.66
C GLY A 241 5.98 2.20 1.68
N GLY A 242 6.16 2.91 0.55
CA GLY A 242 5.87 4.33 0.44
C GLY A 242 5.74 4.76 -1.01
N VAL A 243 4.54 4.56 -1.58
CA VAL A 243 4.27 4.71 -3.02
C VAL A 243 4.33 6.16 -3.48
N THR A 244 3.97 7.12 -2.62
CA THR A 244 3.98 8.53 -2.98
C THR A 244 5.12 9.28 -2.33
N SER A 245 5.67 10.23 -3.07
CA SER A 245 6.43 11.32 -2.47
C SER A 245 5.46 12.20 -1.69
N SER A 246 5.76 12.51 -0.41
CA SER A 246 4.96 13.42 0.40
C SER A 246 4.87 14.81 -0.23
N ASN A 247 3.77 15.56 0.03
CA ASN A 247 3.62 16.93 -0.48
C ASN A 247 4.76 17.84 0.00
N GLY A 248 5.33 18.63 -0.91
CA GLY A 248 6.37 19.59 -0.59
C GLY A 248 7.72 18.97 -0.27
N LEU A 249 8.04 17.83 -0.89
CA LEU A 249 9.38 17.28 -0.79
C LEU A 249 10.43 18.25 -1.32
N THR A 250 11.61 18.23 -0.69
CA THR A 250 12.77 18.90 -1.23
C THR A 250 13.27 18.22 -2.51
N PRO A 251 13.97 18.94 -3.42
CA PRO A 251 14.58 18.32 -4.59
C PRO A 251 15.43 17.10 -4.26
N ALA A 252 16.19 17.15 -3.15
CA ALA A 252 17.04 16.04 -2.70
C ALA A 252 16.23 14.78 -2.33
N LEU A 253 15.03 14.93 -1.74
CA LEU A 253 14.15 13.81 -1.42
C LEU A 253 13.49 13.21 -2.68
N HIS A 254 13.13 14.04 -3.66
CA HIS A 254 12.67 13.55 -4.96
C HIS A 254 13.74 12.72 -5.68
N GLU A 255 15.00 13.18 -5.66
CA GLU A 255 16.13 12.43 -6.21
C GLU A 255 16.39 11.13 -5.43
N ALA A 256 16.26 11.16 -4.11
CA ALA A 256 16.38 9.95 -3.29
C ALA A 256 15.31 8.92 -3.65
N TYR A 257 14.06 9.36 -3.80
CA TYR A 257 12.96 8.49 -4.23
C TYR A 257 13.23 7.92 -5.63
N ASP A 258 13.68 8.73 -6.58
CA ASP A 258 13.98 8.28 -7.95
C ASP A 258 15.04 7.18 -7.97
N ARG A 259 16.12 7.36 -7.21
CA ARG A 259 17.15 6.31 -7.05
C ARG A 259 16.59 5.06 -6.38
N ALA A 260 15.81 5.23 -5.32
CA ALA A 260 15.25 4.13 -4.55
C ALA A 260 14.27 3.27 -5.37
N ILE A 261 13.34 3.90 -6.11
CA ILE A 261 12.38 3.17 -6.93
C ILE A 261 13.06 2.49 -8.13
N THR A 262 14.13 3.10 -8.68
CA THR A 262 14.94 2.47 -9.72
C THR A 262 15.64 1.22 -9.19
N HIS A 263 16.26 1.31 -8.01
CA HIS A 263 16.88 0.16 -7.35
C HIS A 263 15.85 -0.93 -7.02
N LEU A 264 14.68 -0.56 -6.49
CA LEU A 264 13.60 -1.52 -6.22
C LEU A 264 13.14 -2.25 -7.49
N ALA A 265 13.02 -1.52 -8.62
CA ALA A 265 12.67 -2.13 -9.90
C ALA A 265 13.73 -3.14 -10.38
N GLU A 266 15.00 -2.81 -10.23
CA GLU A 266 16.12 -3.71 -10.58
C GLU A 266 16.12 -4.98 -9.75
N VAL A 267 16.02 -4.89 -8.42
CA VAL A 267 16.03 -6.08 -7.54
C VAL A 267 14.75 -6.91 -7.69
N ALA A 268 13.62 -6.27 -7.98
CA ALA A 268 12.37 -6.97 -8.31
C ALA A 268 12.49 -7.76 -9.63
N ALA A 269 13.08 -7.15 -10.67
CA ALA A 269 13.35 -7.83 -11.94
C ALA A 269 14.29 -9.04 -11.77
N GLN A 270 15.41 -8.86 -11.06
CA GLN A 270 16.37 -9.92 -10.78
C GLN A 270 15.76 -11.08 -9.99
N SER A 271 14.76 -10.80 -9.17
CA SER A 271 14.06 -11.80 -8.35
C SER A 271 12.87 -12.44 -9.08
N GLY A 272 12.57 -12.03 -10.32
CA GLY A 272 11.40 -12.49 -11.05
C GLY A 272 10.08 -12.11 -10.36
N ALA A 273 10.05 -11.00 -9.62
CA ALA A 273 8.87 -10.58 -8.88
C ALA A 273 7.67 -10.37 -9.79
N ASP A 274 6.56 -11.05 -9.50
CA ASP A 274 5.37 -11.14 -10.32
C ASP A 274 4.08 -10.76 -9.58
N GLY A 275 4.21 -10.33 -8.32
CA GLY A 275 3.12 -9.80 -7.51
C GLY A 275 3.44 -8.40 -6.98
N TYR A 276 2.37 -7.65 -6.67
CA TYR A 276 2.49 -6.30 -6.13
C TYR A 276 1.44 -6.02 -5.06
N MET A 277 1.88 -5.39 -3.97
CA MET A 277 1.03 -4.85 -2.92
C MET A 277 1.64 -3.57 -2.34
N ALA A 278 0.78 -2.72 -1.77
CA ALA A 278 1.17 -1.46 -1.14
C ALA A 278 0.70 -1.40 0.32
N ASN A 279 1.20 -0.42 1.05
CA ASN A 279 0.81 -0.15 2.43
C ASN A 279 -0.48 0.67 2.56
N HIS A 280 -0.96 1.29 1.49
CA HIS A 280 -2.24 1.98 1.42
C HIS A 280 -3.10 1.46 0.27
N GLY A 281 -4.37 1.21 0.55
CA GLY A 281 -5.29 0.54 -0.36
C GLY A 281 -5.63 1.30 -1.63
N ASN A 282 -5.40 2.59 -1.66
CA ASN A 282 -5.63 3.43 -2.84
C ASN A 282 -4.50 3.34 -3.89
N PHE A 283 -3.34 2.77 -3.53
CA PHE A 283 -2.20 2.66 -4.44
C PHE A 283 -2.11 1.33 -5.18
N ASP A 284 -2.94 0.36 -4.81
CA ASP A 284 -3.01 -0.92 -5.51
C ASP A 284 -4.43 -1.50 -5.63
N ASP A 285 -5.44 -0.68 -5.32
CA ASP A 285 -6.88 -1.06 -5.36
C ASP A 285 -7.23 -2.27 -4.48
N ILE A 286 -6.61 -2.31 -3.29
CA ILE A 286 -6.60 -3.48 -2.41
C ILE A 286 -7.99 -3.99 -2.05
N ALA A 287 -8.92 -3.07 -1.75
CA ALA A 287 -10.26 -3.44 -1.34
C ALA A 287 -11.00 -4.22 -2.42
N ARG A 288 -10.87 -3.81 -3.70
CA ARG A 288 -11.45 -4.55 -4.83
C ARG A 288 -10.75 -5.89 -5.05
N LYS A 289 -9.42 -5.92 -4.98
CA LYS A 289 -8.64 -7.16 -5.10
C LYS A 289 -9.04 -8.19 -4.05
N VAL A 290 -9.17 -7.76 -2.79
CA VAL A 290 -9.63 -8.62 -1.68
C VAL A 290 -11.03 -9.15 -1.93
N ILE A 291 -11.98 -8.30 -2.35
CA ILE A 291 -13.34 -8.74 -2.68
C ILE A 291 -13.32 -9.72 -3.86
N HIS A 292 -12.56 -9.40 -4.92
CA HIS A 292 -12.45 -10.26 -6.10
C HIS A 292 -11.96 -11.67 -5.73
N LEU A 293 -10.88 -11.79 -4.94
CA LEU A 293 -10.40 -13.11 -4.47
C LEU A 293 -11.47 -13.94 -3.75
N ARG A 294 -12.38 -13.29 -3.03
CA ARG A 294 -13.43 -13.96 -2.26
C ARG A 294 -14.65 -14.31 -3.09
N THR A 295 -14.97 -13.51 -4.09
CA THR A 295 -16.19 -13.66 -4.91
C THR A 295 -15.94 -14.38 -6.22
N SER A 296 -14.69 -14.42 -6.68
CA SER A 296 -14.29 -15.02 -7.97
C SER A 296 -13.08 -15.96 -7.80
N PRO A 297 -13.17 -17.01 -6.97
CA PRO A 297 -12.03 -17.85 -6.58
C PRO A 297 -11.42 -18.65 -7.74
N ASN A 298 -12.13 -18.75 -8.87
CA ASN A 298 -11.66 -19.45 -10.07
C ASN A 298 -11.02 -18.51 -11.11
N GLU A 299 -11.01 -17.20 -10.84
CA GLU A 299 -10.35 -16.22 -11.69
C GLU A 299 -8.89 -16.02 -11.28
N PRO A 300 -8.04 -15.45 -12.15
CA PRO A 300 -6.65 -15.16 -11.81
C PRO A 300 -6.54 -14.32 -10.55
N ASN A 301 -5.53 -14.61 -9.73
CA ASN A 301 -5.27 -13.85 -8.50
C ASN A 301 -4.86 -12.41 -8.85
N PRO A 302 -5.62 -11.38 -8.42
CA PRO A 302 -5.39 -9.99 -8.82
C PRO A 302 -4.16 -9.34 -8.16
N PHE A 303 -3.51 -10.02 -7.22
CA PHE A 303 -2.25 -9.59 -6.63
C PHE A 303 -1.02 -10.14 -7.37
N LEU A 304 -1.19 -11.25 -8.11
CA LEU A 304 -0.17 -11.86 -8.95
C LEU A 304 -0.34 -11.39 -10.38
N VAL A 305 0.00 -10.12 -10.61
CA VAL A 305 -0.24 -9.42 -11.89
C VAL A 305 0.74 -9.79 -13.00
N GLY A 306 1.74 -10.60 -12.67
CA GLY A 306 2.83 -11.01 -13.57
C GLY A 306 4.01 -10.02 -13.57
N ALA A 307 5.20 -10.52 -13.83
CA ALA A 307 6.43 -9.73 -13.78
C ALA A 307 6.40 -8.48 -14.71
N PRO A 308 5.89 -8.54 -15.95
CA PRO A 308 5.81 -7.34 -16.78
C PRO A 308 4.92 -6.23 -16.19
N ALA A 309 3.77 -6.56 -15.59
CA ALA A 309 2.88 -5.57 -14.99
C ALA A 309 3.46 -5.01 -13.68
N THR A 310 4.13 -5.85 -12.87
CA THR A 310 4.85 -5.42 -11.68
C THR A 310 5.94 -4.41 -12.03
N GLN A 311 6.75 -4.67 -13.05
CA GLN A 311 7.77 -3.74 -13.54
C GLN A 311 7.18 -2.44 -14.06
N ARG A 312 6.09 -2.50 -14.84
CA ARG A 312 5.40 -1.29 -15.32
C ARG A 312 4.95 -0.39 -14.18
N TRP A 313 4.41 -0.98 -13.09
CA TRP A 313 4.00 -0.17 -11.95
C TRP A 313 5.16 0.57 -11.27
N LEU A 314 6.29 -0.09 -11.08
CA LEU A 314 7.47 0.57 -10.51
C LEU A 314 7.96 1.73 -11.40
N HIS A 315 7.90 1.57 -12.72
CA HIS A 315 8.18 2.64 -13.67
C HIS A 315 7.12 3.76 -13.62
N ILE A 316 5.83 3.44 -13.48
CA ILE A 316 4.76 4.42 -13.26
C ILE A 316 5.03 5.23 -11.99
N ALA A 317 5.37 4.58 -10.88
CA ALA A 317 5.67 5.25 -9.62
C ALA A 317 6.87 6.22 -9.77
N LYS A 318 7.89 5.84 -10.54
CA LYS A 318 9.01 6.71 -10.89
C LYS A 318 8.56 7.93 -11.69
N GLU A 319 7.82 7.74 -12.76
CA GLU A 319 7.30 8.83 -13.60
C GLU A 319 6.39 9.76 -12.80
N CYS A 320 5.56 9.23 -11.90
CA CYS A 320 4.74 10.02 -11.00
C CYS A 320 5.59 10.87 -10.04
N ASN A 321 6.70 10.35 -9.51
CA ASN A 321 7.62 11.14 -8.67
C ASN A 321 8.26 12.26 -9.47
N LEU A 322 8.72 12.02 -10.68
CA LEU A 322 9.31 13.03 -11.55
C LEU A 322 8.30 14.14 -11.88
N ASN A 323 7.05 13.77 -12.18
CA ASN A 323 5.96 14.72 -12.36
C ASN A 323 5.72 15.57 -11.10
N ASN A 324 5.69 14.94 -9.92
CA ASN A 324 5.50 15.63 -8.65
C ASN A 324 6.66 16.58 -8.32
N ARG A 325 7.90 16.20 -8.64
CA ARG A 325 9.08 17.07 -8.52
C ARG A 325 8.95 18.33 -9.37
N ASP A 326 8.54 18.17 -10.63
CA ASP A 326 8.41 19.29 -11.55
C ASP A 326 7.28 20.25 -11.11
N VAL A 327 6.17 19.72 -10.58
CA VAL A 327 5.10 20.51 -9.98
C VAL A 327 5.59 21.28 -8.74
N ASP A 328 6.32 20.61 -7.82
CA ASP A 328 6.86 21.26 -6.62
C ASP A 328 7.85 22.37 -6.96
N ALA A 329 8.69 22.19 -7.98
CA ALA A 329 9.63 23.20 -8.46
C ALA A 329 8.89 24.47 -8.94
N VAL A 330 7.81 24.32 -9.69
CA VAL A 330 7.00 25.45 -10.15
C VAL A 330 6.27 26.15 -9.00
N LEU A 331 5.70 25.39 -8.07
CA LEU A 331 5.04 25.97 -6.90
C LEU A 331 6.01 26.75 -6.01
N ALA A 332 7.27 26.32 -5.92
CA ALA A 332 8.31 27.02 -5.17
C ALA A 332 8.65 28.39 -5.78
N THR A 333 8.51 28.60 -7.10
CA THR A 333 8.77 29.89 -7.76
C THR A 333 7.64 30.90 -7.60
N LYS A 334 6.44 30.45 -7.16
CA LYS A 334 5.24 31.28 -6.98
C LYS A 334 5.06 31.77 -5.53
N ARG A 335 5.91 31.31 -4.60
CA ARG A 335 5.95 31.75 -3.19
C ARG A 335 7.02 32.80 -2.99
#